data_9179771aa438ac06f3a72a9a1bb35e8b
#
_entry.id   9179771aa438ac06f3a72a9a1bb35e8b
#
_cell.length_a   1.000
_cell.length_b   1.000
_cell.length_c   1.000
_cell.angle_alpha   90.00
_cell.angle_beta   90.00
_cell.angle_gamma   90.00
#
_symmetry.space_group_name_H-M   'P 1'
#
loop_
_entity.id
_entity.type
_entity.pdbx_description
1 polymer ?
#
loop_
_entity_poly.entity_id
_entity_poly.type
_entity_poly.pdbx_seq_one_letter_code
_entity_poly.pdbx_strand_id
1 'polypeptide(L)'
;MTLEYGDRSLYRIFFYNCPPLENGTFKQPWDEHNTVFSRKHPSNVWMSDFHAALGEKRKVAMRMGELRSANAHYNLKQESLKKLLKGELTTTDLGQEDFTLVGLKQSGVDMRIGLDVASLAHGRTVDQIVLIAGDTDFIPVAKTARRAGLDFLIDPMGHHLPSELVLQSDGIEDISNEFDPAKVR
;
A
#
# COMPACT_ATOMS: atom_id res chain seq x y z
N MET A 1 9.69 13.37 -22.11
CA MET A 1 10.48 12.17 -21.83
C MET A 1 9.53 11.00 -21.89
N THR A 2 9.65 10.19 -22.94
CA THR A 2 8.83 8.98 -23.12
C THR A 2 9.52 7.90 -22.29
N LEU A 3 8.87 7.38 -21.26
CA LEU A 3 9.36 6.21 -20.58
C LEU A 3 9.05 5.03 -21.49
N GLU A 4 10.04 4.61 -22.26
CA GLU A 4 10.00 3.42 -23.09
C GLU A 4 10.71 2.31 -22.31
N TYR A 5 10.01 1.24 -22.07
CA TYR A 5 10.59 0.00 -21.57
C TYR A 5 10.52 -1.00 -22.73
N GLY A 6 11.61 -1.13 -23.48
CA GLY A 6 11.62 -1.84 -24.76
C GLY A 6 10.66 -1.17 -25.77
N ASP A 7 9.85 -1.97 -26.47
CA ASP A 7 8.84 -1.50 -27.41
C ASP A 7 7.53 -1.03 -26.77
N ARG A 8 7.47 -0.93 -25.43
CA ARG A 8 6.27 -0.57 -24.67
C ARG A 8 6.18 0.93 -24.46
N SER A 9 5.00 1.51 -24.70
CA SER A 9 4.72 2.89 -24.35
C SER A 9 3.86 2.98 -23.09
N LEU A 10 4.31 3.74 -22.09
CA LEU A 10 3.54 3.92 -20.86
C LEU A 10 2.28 4.73 -21.15
N TYR A 11 1.12 4.12 -20.93
CA TYR A 11 -0.17 4.82 -20.95
C TYR A 11 -0.33 5.67 -19.67
N ARG A 12 -0.37 5.05 -18.49
CA ARG A 12 -0.57 5.71 -17.19
C ARG A 12 -0.10 4.83 -16.03
N ILE A 13 0.34 5.48 -14.98
CA ILE A 13 0.57 4.87 -13.66
C ILE A 13 -0.62 5.23 -12.78
N PHE A 14 -1.30 4.23 -12.26
CA PHE A 14 -2.33 4.39 -11.24
C PHE A 14 -1.70 4.06 -9.89
N PHE A 15 -1.62 5.05 -9.01
CA PHE A 15 -1.08 4.86 -7.67
C PHE A 15 -2.20 4.83 -6.65
N TYR A 16 -2.32 3.70 -5.96
CA TYR A 16 -3.38 3.44 -5.01
C TYR A 16 -2.86 3.50 -3.58
N ASN A 17 -3.45 4.34 -2.77
CA ASN A 17 -3.10 4.47 -1.35
C ASN A 17 -4.26 5.09 -0.58
N CYS A 18 -4.10 5.25 0.74
CA CYS A 18 -4.97 6.07 1.57
C CYS A 18 -4.21 7.31 2.05
N PRO A 19 -4.88 8.45 2.21
CA PRO A 19 -4.25 9.60 2.84
C PRO A 19 -3.84 9.26 4.27
N PRO A 20 -2.78 9.86 4.80
CA PRO A 20 -2.41 9.69 6.20
C PRO A 20 -3.55 10.16 7.11
N LEU A 21 -3.63 9.58 8.30
CA LEU A 21 -4.65 9.94 9.28
C LEU A 21 -4.34 11.33 9.86
N GLU A 22 -5.06 12.35 9.41
CA GLU A 22 -4.80 13.74 9.80
C GLU A 22 -5.32 14.13 11.19
N ASN A 23 -6.40 13.49 11.64
CA ASN A 23 -7.15 13.83 12.85
C ASN A 23 -7.27 12.63 13.79
N GLY A 24 -6.22 11.83 13.93
CA GLY A 24 -6.22 10.70 14.85
C GLY A 24 -6.18 11.17 16.29
N THR A 25 -7.30 11.07 16.98
CA THR A 25 -7.43 11.30 18.42
C THR A 25 -7.08 10.06 19.24
N PHE A 26 -6.05 9.32 18.83
CA PHE A 26 -5.60 8.18 19.63
C PHE A 26 -4.65 8.69 20.69
N LYS A 27 -5.13 8.69 21.93
CA LYS A 27 -4.25 8.90 23.07
C LYS A 27 -3.28 7.73 23.14
N GLN A 28 -2.02 8.07 23.31
CA GLN A 28 -0.98 7.07 23.56
C GLN A 28 -1.13 6.56 24.99
N PRO A 29 -1.24 5.26 25.25
CA PRO A 29 -1.37 4.74 26.62
C PRO A 29 -0.20 5.08 27.54
N TRP A 30 0.98 5.34 26.96
CA TRP A 30 2.22 5.72 27.66
C TRP A 30 2.43 7.23 27.79
N ASP A 31 1.67 8.04 27.07
CA ASP A 31 1.74 9.49 27.11
C ASP A 31 0.37 10.10 26.77
N GLU A 32 -0.38 10.43 27.79
CA GLU A 32 -1.74 10.98 27.66
C GLU A 32 -1.79 12.34 26.96
N HIS A 33 -0.66 13.04 26.84
CA HIS A 33 -0.57 14.37 26.27
C HIS A 33 -0.24 14.38 24.77
N ASN A 34 0.25 13.26 24.26
CA ASN A 34 0.62 13.12 22.85
C ASN A 34 -0.38 12.30 22.05
N THR A 35 -0.74 12.81 20.87
CA THR A 35 -1.49 12.08 19.86
C THR A 35 -0.56 11.66 18.72
N VAL A 36 -0.48 10.37 18.42
CA VAL A 36 0.46 9.81 17.41
C VAL A 36 0.20 10.33 16.00
N PHE A 37 -1.03 10.68 15.70
CA PHE A 37 -1.42 11.11 14.35
C PHE A 37 -1.84 12.58 14.34
N SER A 38 -0.94 13.46 14.70
CA SER A 38 -1.13 14.88 14.38
C SER A 38 -0.68 15.13 12.93
N ARG A 39 -1.26 16.14 12.27
CA ARG A 39 -0.77 16.64 10.97
C ARG A 39 0.73 16.92 10.96
N LYS A 40 1.30 17.19 12.11
CA LYS A 40 2.72 17.52 12.32
C LYS A 40 3.62 16.31 12.55
N HIS A 41 3.05 15.10 12.65
CA HIS A 41 3.89 13.92 12.81
C HIS A 41 4.76 13.72 11.55
N PRO A 42 6.09 13.52 11.69
CA PRO A 42 7.01 13.48 10.54
C PRO A 42 6.60 12.50 9.44
N SER A 43 6.06 11.33 9.79
CA SER A 43 5.59 10.35 8.80
C SER A 43 4.35 10.83 8.03
N ASN A 44 3.46 11.59 8.66
CA ASN A 44 2.28 12.13 7.99
C ASN A 44 2.66 13.27 7.05
N VAL A 45 3.59 14.13 7.47
CA VAL A 45 4.15 15.20 6.62
C VAL A 45 4.81 14.57 5.41
N TRP A 46 5.73 13.62 5.63
CA TRP A 46 6.41 12.93 4.54
C TRP A 46 5.43 12.25 3.56
N MET A 47 4.43 11.55 4.06
CA MET A 47 3.44 10.88 3.21
C MET A 47 2.61 11.87 2.39
N SER A 48 2.23 13.00 3.00
CA SER A 48 1.48 14.06 2.32
C SER A 48 2.32 14.72 1.23
N ASP A 49 3.58 15.02 1.52
CA ASP A 49 4.52 15.59 0.56
C ASP A 49 4.82 14.61 -0.58
N PHE A 50 4.99 13.34 -0.25
CA PHE A 50 5.17 12.28 -1.24
C PHE A 50 3.96 12.16 -2.18
N HIS A 51 2.73 12.15 -1.64
CA HIS A 51 1.52 12.10 -2.46
C HIS A 51 1.38 13.33 -3.35
N ALA A 52 1.68 14.51 -2.83
CA ALA A 52 1.67 15.75 -3.60
C ALA A 52 2.68 15.70 -4.75
N ALA A 53 3.93 15.38 -4.45
CA ALA A 53 5.00 15.27 -5.44
C ALA A 53 4.73 14.19 -6.51
N LEU A 54 4.13 13.06 -6.12
CA LEU A 54 3.76 12.00 -7.05
C LEU A 54 2.60 12.42 -7.95
N GLY A 55 1.60 13.12 -7.39
CA GLY A 55 0.45 13.64 -8.14
C GLY A 55 0.81 14.66 -9.22
N GLU A 56 1.93 15.36 -9.07
CA GLU A 56 2.46 16.30 -10.08
C GLU A 56 3.17 15.60 -11.26
N LYS A 57 3.51 14.32 -11.10
CA LYS A 57 4.21 13.59 -12.16
C LYS A 57 3.31 13.32 -13.35
N ARG A 58 3.85 13.55 -14.54
CA ARG A 58 3.15 13.25 -15.80
C ARG A 58 2.78 11.76 -15.86
N LYS A 59 1.58 11.48 -16.33
CA LYS A 59 1.01 10.13 -16.47
C LYS A 59 0.72 9.42 -15.16
N VAL A 60 0.82 10.07 -14.01
CA VAL A 60 0.39 9.52 -12.72
C VAL A 60 -1.06 9.92 -12.44
N ALA A 61 -1.84 8.96 -12.01
CA ALA A 61 -3.20 9.17 -11.52
C ALA A 61 -3.30 8.64 -10.08
N MET A 62 -3.50 9.54 -9.14
CA MET A 62 -3.71 9.19 -7.75
C MET A 62 -5.11 8.59 -7.56
N ARG A 63 -5.20 7.47 -6.85
CA ARG A 63 -6.41 6.72 -6.54
C ARG A 63 -6.52 6.53 -5.04
N MET A 64 -6.95 7.57 -4.34
CA MET A 64 -6.94 7.58 -2.89
C MET A 64 -8.17 6.88 -2.32
N GLY A 65 -7.94 5.87 -1.50
CA GLY A 65 -8.96 5.24 -0.65
C GLY A 65 -9.22 6.05 0.62
N GLU A 66 -9.80 5.40 1.60
CA GLU A 66 -10.13 5.97 2.90
C GLU A 66 -9.45 5.15 4.02
N LEU A 67 -8.80 5.83 4.95
CA LEU A 67 -8.26 5.20 6.15
C LEU A 67 -9.29 5.30 7.28
N ARG A 68 -9.90 4.17 7.62
CA ARG A 68 -10.90 4.07 8.70
C ARG A 68 -10.22 3.77 10.02
N SER A 69 -10.55 4.59 11.00
CA SER A 69 -9.96 4.54 12.34
C SER A 69 -10.95 4.31 13.47
N ALA A 70 -12.23 4.08 13.16
CA ALA A 70 -13.29 3.96 14.17
C ALA A 70 -13.03 2.88 15.24
N ASN A 71 -12.31 1.82 14.88
CA ASN A 71 -11.95 0.73 15.79
C ASN A 71 -10.46 0.72 16.13
N ALA A 72 -9.74 1.79 15.82
CA ALA A 72 -8.31 1.84 16.08
C ALA A 72 -8.04 2.04 17.57
N HIS A 73 -7.15 1.22 18.11
CA HIS A 73 -6.71 1.28 19.49
C HIS A 73 -5.32 0.67 19.65
N TYR A 74 -4.69 0.93 20.78
CA TYR A 74 -3.41 0.32 21.10
C TYR A 74 -3.59 -0.96 21.88
N ASN A 75 -2.93 -2.02 21.43
CA ASN A 75 -2.80 -3.28 22.17
C ASN A 75 -1.40 -3.42 22.73
N LEU A 76 -1.29 -3.89 23.97
CA LEU A 76 -0.03 -4.29 24.56
C LEU A 76 0.50 -5.53 23.82
N LYS A 77 1.78 -5.51 23.45
CA LYS A 77 2.42 -6.66 22.80
C LYS A 77 2.47 -7.86 23.74
N GLN A 78 2.34 -9.06 23.17
CA GLN A 78 2.33 -10.29 23.98
C GLN A 78 3.60 -10.50 24.80
N GLU A 79 4.75 -10.07 24.28
CA GLU A 79 6.03 -10.16 25.00
C GLU A 79 6.04 -9.26 26.23
N SER A 80 5.60 -8.02 26.08
CA SER A 80 5.50 -7.06 27.18
C SER A 80 4.47 -7.48 28.22
N LEU A 81 3.33 -8.05 27.78
CA LEU A 81 2.35 -8.64 28.68
C LEU A 81 2.94 -9.81 29.51
N LYS A 82 3.71 -10.70 28.87
CA LYS A 82 4.38 -11.80 29.58
C LYS A 82 5.38 -11.30 30.61
N LYS A 83 6.17 -10.26 30.30
CA LYS A 83 7.10 -9.65 31.25
C LYS A 83 6.39 -9.00 32.43
N LEU A 84 5.27 -8.30 32.19
CA LEU A 84 4.42 -7.74 33.23
C LEU A 84 3.90 -8.84 34.19
N LEU A 85 3.35 -9.93 33.65
CA LEU A 85 2.81 -11.02 34.45
C LEU A 85 3.88 -11.77 35.27
N LYS A 86 5.14 -11.74 34.83
CA LYS A 86 6.28 -12.29 35.56
C LYS A 86 6.89 -11.30 36.56
N GLY A 87 6.45 -10.05 36.57
CA GLY A 87 7.06 -9.01 37.43
C GLY A 87 8.43 -8.51 36.93
N GLU A 88 8.80 -8.84 35.68
CA GLU A 88 10.03 -8.39 35.02
C GLU A 88 9.89 -6.97 34.46
N LEU A 89 8.67 -6.47 34.34
CA LEU A 89 8.31 -5.14 33.86
C LEU A 89 7.18 -4.59 34.72
N THR A 90 7.16 -3.28 34.97
CA THR A 90 6.06 -2.62 35.67
C THR A 90 5.24 -1.75 34.71
N THR A 91 4.06 -1.32 35.11
CA THR A 91 3.22 -0.45 34.27
C THR A 91 3.86 0.94 34.00
N THR A 92 4.76 1.38 34.87
CA THR A 92 5.51 2.64 34.71
C THR A 92 6.67 2.54 33.74
N ASP A 93 7.11 1.31 33.41
CA ASP A 93 8.22 1.07 32.47
C ASP A 93 7.72 0.91 31.02
N LEU A 94 6.39 0.87 30.81
CA LEU A 94 5.80 0.70 29.48
C LEU A 94 6.02 1.92 28.61
N GLY A 95 6.64 1.70 27.45
CA GLY A 95 6.89 2.70 26.43
C GLY A 95 6.19 2.42 25.10
N GLN A 96 6.46 3.25 24.11
CA GLN A 96 5.89 3.09 22.76
C GLN A 96 6.18 1.71 22.15
N GLU A 97 7.34 1.17 22.42
CA GLU A 97 7.81 -0.14 21.92
C GLU A 97 6.97 -1.31 22.41
N ASP A 98 6.26 -1.13 23.52
CA ASP A 98 5.43 -2.18 24.14
C ASP A 98 4.04 -2.28 23.53
N PHE A 99 3.64 -1.31 22.72
CA PHE A 99 2.31 -1.25 22.15
C PHE A 99 2.34 -1.42 20.63
N THR A 100 1.22 -1.91 20.10
CA THR A 100 0.94 -1.99 18.65
C THR A 100 -0.40 -1.34 18.38
N LEU A 101 -0.44 -0.40 17.43
CA LEU A 101 -1.69 0.16 16.96
C LEU A 101 -2.39 -0.86 16.06
N VAL A 102 -3.63 -1.17 16.40
CA VAL A 102 -4.49 -2.10 15.65
C VAL A 102 -5.81 -1.41 15.27
N GLY A 103 -6.55 -2.03 14.35
CA GLY A 103 -7.88 -1.54 13.96
C GLY A 103 -7.88 -0.38 12.96
N LEU A 104 -6.71 0.07 12.50
CA LEU A 104 -6.64 0.91 11.30
C LEU A 104 -6.93 0.03 10.08
N LYS A 105 -7.89 0.44 9.26
CA LYS A 105 -8.28 -0.31 8.07
C LYS A 105 -8.28 0.59 6.85
N GLN A 106 -7.52 0.20 5.84
CA GLN A 106 -7.67 0.79 4.51
C GLN A 106 -8.97 0.31 3.87
N SER A 107 -9.67 1.19 3.20
CA SER A 107 -10.95 0.88 2.56
C SER A 107 -11.02 1.47 1.16
N GLY A 108 -11.56 0.69 0.24
CA GLY A 108 -11.85 1.11 -1.12
C GLY A 108 -10.65 1.12 -2.08
N VAL A 109 -9.46 0.72 -1.65
CA VAL A 109 -8.27 0.64 -2.52
C VAL A 109 -8.44 -0.49 -3.53
N ASP A 110 -8.67 -1.72 -3.07
CA ASP A 110 -8.77 -2.91 -3.92
C ASP A 110 -9.94 -2.81 -4.91
N MET A 111 -11.07 -2.26 -4.45
CA MET A 111 -12.21 -2.01 -5.32
C MET A 111 -11.87 -1.04 -6.44
N ARG A 112 -11.09 0.00 -6.17
CA ARG A 112 -10.67 0.97 -7.19
C ARG A 112 -9.74 0.33 -8.21
N ILE A 113 -8.80 -0.53 -7.78
CA ILE A 113 -7.95 -1.31 -8.68
C ILE A 113 -8.82 -2.15 -9.61
N GLY A 114 -9.78 -2.89 -9.06
CA GLY A 114 -10.71 -3.70 -9.85
C GLY A 114 -11.51 -2.91 -10.88
N LEU A 115 -12.03 -1.75 -10.48
CA LEU A 115 -12.81 -0.87 -11.37
C LEU A 115 -11.95 -0.24 -12.47
N ASP A 116 -10.74 0.23 -12.14
CA ASP A 116 -9.84 0.81 -13.14
C ASP A 116 -9.40 -0.27 -14.16
N VAL A 117 -9.04 -1.48 -13.71
CA VAL A 117 -8.71 -2.59 -14.62
C VAL A 117 -9.90 -2.98 -15.50
N ALA A 118 -11.09 -3.10 -14.93
CA ALA A 118 -12.30 -3.40 -15.70
C ALA A 118 -12.61 -2.31 -16.74
N SER A 119 -12.40 -1.04 -16.38
CA SER A 119 -12.60 0.09 -17.28
C SER A 119 -11.61 0.09 -18.44
N LEU A 120 -10.32 -0.15 -18.14
CA LEU A 120 -9.25 -0.25 -19.16
C LEU A 120 -9.52 -1.41 -20.11
N ALA A 121 -9.92 -2.56 -19.57
CA ALA A 121 -10.23 -3.76 -20.31
C ALA A 121 -11.43 -3.55 -21.25
N HIS A 122 -12.51 -2.96 -20.73
CA HIS A 122 -13.71 -2.68 -21.51
C HIS A 122 -13.47 -1.62 -22.59
N GLY A 123 -12.70 -0.58 -22.24
CA GLY A 123 -12.38 0.53 -23.16
C GLY A 123 -11.32 0.18 -24.20
N ARG A 124 -10.66 -0.96 -24.10
CA ARG A 124 -9.51 -1.37 -24.95
C ARG A 124 -8.46 -0.25 -25.09
N THR A 125 -8.16 0.39 -23.96
CA THR A 125 -7.30 1.58 -23.91
C THR A 125 -5.82 1.23 -23.81
N VAL A 126 -5.53 0.00 -23.43
CA VAL A 126 -4.17 -0.54 -23.25
C VAL A 126 -4.14 -1.98 -23.74
N ASP A 127 -2.96 -2.47 -24.08
CA ASP A 127 -2.73 -3.86 -24.48
C ASP A 127 -2.19 -4.68 -23.31
N GLN A 128 -1.58 -4.04 -22.34
CA GLN A 128 -0.94 -4.69 -21.20
C GLN A 128 -1.19 -3.93 -19.90
N ILE A 129 -1.33 -4.68 -18.81
CA ILE A 129 -1.37 -4.17 -17.44
C ILE A 129 -0.27 -4.85 -16.63
N VAL A 130 0.53 -4.05 -15.92
CA VAL A 130 1.46 -4.52 -14.92
C VAL A 130 0.89 -4.17 -13.55
N LEU A 131 0.57 -5.18 -12.75
CA LEU A 131 0.11 -5.01 -11.38
C LEU A 131 1.28 -5.19 -10.41
N ILE A 132 1.59 -4.14 -9.66
CA ILE A 132 2.58 -4.20 -8.58
C ILE A 132 1.83 -4.50 -7.28
N ALA A 133 1.60 -5.77 -7.01
CA ALA A 133 0.96 -6.29 -5.80
C ALA A 133 1.10 -7.81 -5.73
N GLY A 134 0.90 -8.39 -4.53
CA GLY A 134 1.03 -9.83 -4.31
C GLY A 134 -0.17 -10.48 -3.60
N ASP A 135 -1.33 -9.80 -3.54
CA ASP A 135 -2.50 -10.32 -2.84
C ASP A 135 -3.39 -11.19 -3.75
N THR A 136 -3.88 -12.30 -3.22
CA THR A 136 -4.83 -13.20 -3.89
C THR A 136 -6.18 -12.54 -4.21
N ASP A 137 -6.52 -11.46 -3.53
CA ASP A 137 -7.74 -10.70 -3.78
C ASP A 137 -7.78 -10.09 -5.19
N PHE A 138 -6.61 -10.02 -5.88
CA PHE A 138 -6.52 -9.58 -7.28
C PHE A 138 -6.72 -10.68 -8.32
N ILE A 139 -6.93 -11.92 -7.93
CA ILE A 139 -7.26 -13.02 -8.87
C ILE A 139 -8.48 -12.71 -9.77
N PRO A 140 -9.60 -12.19 -9.25
CA PRO A 140 -10.73 -11.78 -10.10
C PRO A 140 -10.36 -10.67 -11.08
N VAL A 141 -9.48 -9.76 -10.68
CA VAL A 141 -8.99 -8.65 -11.50
C VAL A 141 -8.17 -9.17 -12.67
N ALA A 142 -7.21 -10.05 -12.40
CA ALA A 142 -6.39 -10.73 -13.42
C ALA A 142 -7.26 -11.48 -14.45
N LYS A 143 -8.23 -12.26 -13.96
CA LYS A 143 -9.18 -12.97 -14.82
C LYS A 143 -9.99 -12.04 -15.72
N THR A 144 -10.38 -10.88 -15.20
CA THR A 144 -11.15 -9.88 -15.97
C THR A 144 -10.30 -9.27 -17.08
N ALA A 145 -9.06 -8.89 -16.79
CA ALA A 145 -8.13 -8.34 -17.76
C ALA A 145 -7.84 -9.36 -18.90
N ARG A 146 -7.48 -10.59 -18.54
CA ARG A 146 -7.15 -11.65 -19.49
C ARG A 146 -8.34 -12.06 -20.37
N ARG A 147 -9.55 -12.12 -19.82
CA ARG A 147 -10.78 -12.38 -20.61
C ARG A 147 -11.06 -11.30 -21.64
N ALA A 148 -10.64 -10.07 -21.37
CA ALA A 148 -10.75 -8.96 -22.32
C ALA A 148 -9.61 -8.94 -23.37
N GLY A 149 -8.66 -9.88 -23.27
CA GLY A 149 -7.52 -10.00 -24.19
C GLY A 149 -6.33 -9.12 -23.83
N LEU A 150 -6.27 -8.60 -22.59
CA LEU A 150 -5.11 -7.86 -22.12
C LEU A 150 -4.04 -8.81 -21.62
N ASP A 151 -2.79 -8.49 -21.89
CA ASP A 151 -1.62 -9.11 -21.27
C ASP A 151 -1.50 -8.63 -19.83
N PHE A 152 -1.58 -9.56 -18.86
CA PHE A 152 -1.62 -9.24 -17.43
C PHE A 152 -0.38 -9.75 -16.73
N LEU A 153 0.52 -8.84 -16.42
CA LEU A 153 1.76 -9.11 -15.72
C LEU A 153 1.66 -8.72 -14.24
N ILE A 154 2.46 -9.40 -13.40
CA ILE A 154 2.60 -9.08 -11.99
C ILE A 154 4.06 -8.79 -11.70
N ASP A 155 4.30 -7.65 -11.02
CA ASP A 155 5.59 -7.33 -10.43
C ASP A 155 5.50 -7.53 -8.92
N PRO A 156 6.21 -8.52 -8.36
CA PRO A 156 6.21 -8.79 -6.93
C PRO A 156 7.12 -7.86 -6.13
N MET A 157 7.91 -7.01 -6.77
CA MET A 157 8.90 -6.15 -6.11
C MET A 157 9.81 -6.93 -5.14
N GLY A 158 10.27 -8.11 -5.56
CA GLY A 158 11.13 -8.99 -4.76
C GLY A 158 10.42 -9.83 -3.69
N HIS A 159 9.09 -9.76 -3.60
CA HIS A 159 8.33 -10.56 -2.64
C HIS A 159 7.85 -11.88 -3.24
N HIS A 160 7.59 -12.84 -2.35
CA HIS A 160 7.02 -14.12 -2.76
C HIS A 160 5.55 -13.94 -3.19
N LEU A 161 5.17 -14.53 -4.34
CA LEU A 161 3.80 -14.55 -4.83
C LEU A 161 3.10 -15.86 -4.48
N PRO A 162 1.80 -15.81 -4.11
CA PRO A 162 0.97 -16.99 -4.01
C PRO A 162 0.83 -17.69 -5.36
N SER A 163 1.01 -19.00 -5.40
CA SER A 163 0.92 -19.79 -6.63
C SER A 163 -0.41 -19.61 -7.38
N GLU A 164 -1.49 -19.43 -6.64
CA GLU A 164 -2.83 -19.21 -7.22
C GLU A 164 -2.89 -17.91 -8.03
N LEU A 165 -2.22 -16.85 -7.58
CA LEU A 165 -2.15 -15.58 -8.30
C LEU A 165 -1.25 -15.69 -9.53
N VAL A 166 -0.11 -16.37 -9.40
CA VAL A 166 0.82 -16.67 -10.51
C VAL A 166 0.11 -17.37 -11.65
N LEU A 167 -0.71 -18.39 -11.36
CA LEU A 167 -1.51 -19.12 -12.36
C LEU A 167 -2.52 -18.24 -13.10
N GLN A 168 -2.86 -17.09 -12.58
CA GLN A 168 -3.80 -16.16 -13.19
C GLN A 168 -3.12 -14.98 -13.91
N SER A 169 -1.80 -14.91 -13.92
CA SER A 169 -1.04 -13.95 -14.72
C SER A 169 -0.58 -14.55 -16.05
N ASP A 170 -0.22 -13.71 -17.00
CA ASP A 170 0.44 -14.12 -18.25
C ASP A 170 1.96 -14.13 -18.09
N GLY A 171 2.49 -13.45 -17.07
CA GLY A 171 3.90 -13.44 -16.72
C GLY A 171 4.19 -12.72 -15.42
N ILE A 172 5.42 -12.92 -14.93
CA ILE A 172 5.97 -12.22 -13.76
C ILE A 172 7.17 -11.42 -14.23
N GLU A 173 7.21 -10.16 -13.86
CA GLU A 173 8.27 -9.22 -14.23
C GLU A 173 8.77 -8.53 -12.95
N ASP A 174 9.82 -9.08 -12.35
CA ASP A 174 10.38 -8.56 -11.10
C ASP A 174 11.52 -7.58 -11.39
N ILE A 175 11.24 -6.31 -11.26
CA ILE A 175 12.22 -5.23 -11.50
C ILE A 175 13.02 -4.85 -10.24
N SER A 176 12.77 -5.49 -9.10
CA SER A 176 13.45 -5.14 -7.83
C SER A 176 14.97 -5.27 -7.91
N ASN A 177 15.47 -6.25 -8.68
CA ASN A 177 16.89 -6.45 -8.90
C ASN A 177 17.52 -5.46 -9.89
N GLU A 178 16.72 -4.80 -10.70
CA GLU A 178 17.16 -3.79 -11.68
C GLU A 178 17.14 -2.37 -11.10
N PHE A 179 16.47 -2.19 -9.96
CA PHE A 179 16.34 -0.89 -9.30
C PHE A 179 17.62 -0.51 -8.58
N ASP A 180 18.31 0.50 -9.09
CA ASP A 180 19.45 1.13 -8.46
C ASP A 180 19.05 2.51 -7.94
N PRO A 181 18.89 2.68 -6.61
CA PRO A 181 18.49 3.97 -6.02
C PRO A 181 19.45 5.12 -6.36
N ALA A 182 20.72 4.81 -6.64
CA ALA A 182 21.74 5.82 -6.96
C ALA A 182 21.55 6.43 -8.37
N LYS A 183 20.79 5.77 -9.24
CA LYS A 183 20.49 6.25 -10.60
C LYS A 183 19.21 7.11 -10.67
N VAL A 184 18.44 7.17 -9.60
CA VAL A 184 17.25 8.02 -9.50
C VAL A 184 17.67 9.38 -8.99
N ARG A 185 17.90 10.32 -9.90
CA ARG A 185 18.16 11.74 -9.61
C ARG A 185 16.94 12.59 -9.98
#